data_96cc762dea55f76bba08f5a9af60013a
#
_entry.id   96cc762dea55f76bba08f5a9af60013a
#
_cell.length_a   1.000
_cell.length_b   1.000
_cell.length_c   1.000
_cell.angle_alpha   90.00
_cell.angle_beta   90.00
_cell.angle_gamma   90.00
#
_symmetry.space_group_name_H-M   'P 1'
#
loop_
_entity.id
_entity.type
_entity.pdbx_description
1 polymer ?
#
loop_
_entity_poly.entity_id
_entity_poly.type
_entity_poly.pdbx_seq_one_letter_code
_entity_poly.pdbx_strand_id
1 'polypeptide(L)'
;LANPRQIGELSMELYLAGWLSFEESSLLGFQPELHPEYDRTIGALTGEPAEPDRPRDFISLWQDRRAFELRHNPGDFVLHQRIERIISVLIAASSSFSAVSAAA
;
A
#
# COMPACT_ATOMS: atom_id res chain seq x y z
N LEU A 1 -3.31 -4.76 -10.76
CA LEU A 1 -3.94 -5.01 -9.45
C LEU A 1 -3.15 -6.06 -8.68
N ALA A 2 -2.94 -5.83 -7.40
CA ALA A 2 -2.26 -6.75 -6.51
C ALA A 2 -3.15 -7.04 -5.31
N ASN A 3 -2.93 -8.18 -4.64
CA ASN A 3 -3.63 -8.47 -3.39
C ASN A 3 -2.80 -7.98 -2.18
N PRO A 4 -3.39 -7.91 -0.96
CA PRO A 4 -2.65 -7.46 0.23
C PRO A 4 -1.38 -8.26 0.51
N ARG A 5 -1.37 -9.56 0.24
CA ARG A 5 -0.20 -10.41 0.43
C ARG A 5 0.94 -10.00 -0.50
N GLN A 6 0.63 -9.74 -1.76
CA GLN A 6 1.60 -9.32 -2.76
C GLN A 6 2.18 -7.94 -2.43
N ILE A 7 1.36 -7.02 -1.91
CA ILE A 7 1.82 -5.70 -1.49
C ILE A 7 2.77 -5.82 -0.30
N GLY A 8 2.49 -6.71 0.65
CA GLY A 8 3.41 -6.98 1.77
C GLY A 8 4.77 -7.46 1.28
N GLU A 9 4.79 -8.39 0.33
CA GLU A 9 6.02 -8.89 -0.27
C GLU A 9 6.73 -7.81 -1.08
N LEU A 10 5.99 -7.05 -1.89
CA LEU A 10 6.53 -5.96 -2.71
C LEU A 10 7.18 -4.88 -1.84
N SER A 11 6.57 -4.52 -0.71
CA SER A 11 7.13 -3.51 0.19
C SER A 11 8.53 -3.89 0.68
N MET A 12 8.75 -5.17 0.99
CA MET A 12 10.04 -5.67 1.39
C MET A 12 11.05 -5.64 0.24
N GLU A 13 10.64 -6.04 -0.95
CA GLU A 13 11.49 -6.00 -2.15
C GLU A 13 11.91 -4.57 -2.48
N LEU A 14 10.99 -3.62 -2.39
CA LEU A 14 11.28 -2.20 -2.65
C LEU A 14 12.23 -1.62 -1.60
N TYR A 15 12.10 -2.04 -0.35
CA TYR A 15 13.02 -1.64 0.70
C TYR A 15 14.44 -2.20 0.43
N LEU A 16 14.54 -3.49 0.13
CA LEU A 16 15.82 -4.13 -0.13
C LEU A 16 16.52 -3.57 -1.38
N ALA A 17 15.75 -3.14 -2.36
CA ALA A 17 16.27 -2.50 -3.57
C ALA A 17 16.64 -1.03 -3.39
N GLY A 18 16.35 -0.43 -2.24
CA GLY A 18 16.64 0.96 -1.95
C GLY A 18 15.64 1.97 -2.49
N TRP A 19 14.47 1.51 -2.97
CA TRP A 19 13.43 2.40 -3.50
C TRP A 19 12.59 3.06 -2.41
N LEU A 20 12.42 2.36 -1.28
CA LEU A 20 11.69 2.87 -0.12
C LEU A 20 12.57 2.81 1.11
N SER A 21 12.39 3.76 2.03
CA SER A 21 12.98 3.69 3.36
C SER A 21 12.31 2.58 4.18
N PHE A 22 12.90 2.22 5.31
CA PHE A 22 12.28 1.24 6.22
C PHE A 22 10.89 1.71 6.68
N GLU A 23 10.75 2.98 7.03
CA GLU A 23 9.48 3.56 7.48
C GLU A 23 8.43 3.53 6.36
N GLU A 24 8.84 3.87 5.14
CA GLU A 24 7.93 3.84 3.98
C GLU A 24 7.51 2.41 3.66
N SER A 25 8.43 1.46 3.68
CA SER A 25 8.11 0.05 3.44
C SER A 25 7.20 -0.52 4.53
N SER A 26 7.43 -0.13 5.79
CA SER A 26 6.58 -0.56 6.90
C SER A 26 5.16 -0.02 6.76
N LEU A 27 5.03 1.22 6.33
CA LEU A 27 3.72 1.83 6.11
C LEU A 27 2.96 1.16 4.96
N LEU A 28 3.63 0.89 3.84
CA LEU A 28 3.04 0.19 2.71
C LEU A 28 2.73 -1.27 3.04
N GLY A 29 3.65 -1.93 3.73
CA GLY A 29 3.54 -3.36 4.02
C GLY A 29 2.54 -3.70 5.11
N PHE A 30 2.08 -2.70 5.88
CA PHE A 30 1.04 -2.93 6.87
C PHE A 30 -0.30 -3.15 6.18
N GLN A 31 -0.72 -4.40 6.15
CA GLN A 31 -1.99 -4.81 5.55
C GLN A 31 -2.86 -5.42 6.65
N PRO A 32 -3.89 -4.70 7.13
CA PRO A 32 -4.71 -5.18 8.24
C PRO A 32 -5.32 -6.55 7.99
N GLU A 33 -5.66 -6.86 6.74
CA GLU A 33 -6.27 -8.14 6.36
C GLU A 33 -5.36 -9.34 6.56
N LEU A 34 -4.04 -9.14 6.72
CA LEU A 34 -3.09 -10.20 7.03
C LEU A 34 -2.98 -10.47 8.53
N HIS A 35 -3.53 -9.58 9.37
CA HIS A 35 -3.47 -9.73 10.81
C HIS A 35 -4.48 -10.78 11.28
N PRO A 36 -4.10 -11.70 12.18
CA PRO A 36 -5.01 -12.76 12.64
C PRO A 36 -6.25 -12.25 13.39
N GLU A 37 -6.19 -11.04 13.93
CA GLU A 37 -7.31 -10.43 14.66
C GLU A 37 -8.21 -9.55 13.78
N TYR A 38 -8.01 -9.54 12.45
CA TYR A 38 -8.77 -8.68 11.55
C TYR A 38 -10.28 -8.88 11.70
N ASP A 39 -10.75 -10.14 11.71
CA ASP A 39 -12.18 -10.45 11.76
C ASP A 39 -12.83 -10.04 13.07
N ARG A 40 -12.06 -9.97 14.16
CA ARG A 40 -12.55 -9.53 15.48
C ARG A 40 -12.53 -8.03 15.64
N THR A 41 -11.71 -7.30 14.89
CA THR A 41 -11.51 -5.85 15.02
C THR A 41 -12.11 -5.12 13.83
N ILE A 42 -11.33 -4.90 12.79
CA ILE A 42 -11.75 -4.13 11.62
C ILE A 42 -12.89 -4.83 10.88
N GLY A 43 -12.80 -6.13 10.69
CA GLY A 43 -13.84 -6.92 10.06
C GLY A 43 -15.17 -6.86 10.80
N ALA A 44 -15.12 -6.90 12.14
CA ALA A 44 -16.33 -6.78 12.97
C ALA A 44 -16.97 -5.40 12.84
N LEU A 45 -16.17 -4.33 12.69
CA LEU A 45 -16.68 -2.97 12.55
C LEU A 45 -17.26 -2.70 11.16
N THR A 46 -16.64 -3.24 10.11
CA THR A 46 -17.04 -3.01 8.73
C THR A 46 -18.05 -4.04 8.22
N GLY A 47 -18.18 -5.17 8.90
CA GLY A 47 -19.00 -6.30 8.44
C GLY A 47 -18.39 -7.09 7.30
N GLU A 48 -17.13 -6.85 6.95
CA GLU A 48 -16.43 -7.53 5.86
C GLU A 48 -15.32 -8.43 6.39
N PRO A 49 -15.21 -9.68 5.89
CA PRO A 49 -14.12 -10.58 6.29
C PRO A 49 -12.79 -10.12 5.67
N ALA A 50 -11.68 -10.61 6.24
CA ALA A 50 -10.38 -10.43 5.65
C ALA A 50 -10.29 -11.18 4.31
N GLU A 51 -9.76 -10.52 3.29
CA GLU A 51 -9.56 -11.10 1.97
C GLU A 51 -8.14 -10.80 1.48
N PRO A 52 -7.11 -11.44 2.09
CA PRO A 52 -5.70 -11.11 1.79
C PRO A 52 -5.28 -11.48 0.37
N ASP A 53 -6.05 -12.32 -0.32
CA ASP A 53 -5.77 -12.74 -1.69
C ASP A 53 -6.65 -12.03 -2.72
N ARG A 54 -7.50 -11.10 -2.29
CA ARG A 54 -8.36 -10.32 -3.20
C ARG A 54 -7.56 -9.21 -3.88
N PRO A 55 -7.50 -9.17 -5.22
CA PRO A 55 -6.83 -8.07 -5.93
C PRO A 55 -7.49 -6.72 -5.64
N ARG A 56 -6.67 -5.69 -5.44
CA ARG A 56 -7.12 -4.32 -5.16
C ARG A 56 -6.27 -3.33 -5.93
N ASP A 57 -6.82 -2.16 -6.22
CA ASP A 57 -6.09 -1.05 -6.80
C ASP A 57 -5.41 -0.25 -5.67
N PHE A 58 -4.19 -0.64 -5.31
CA PHE A 58 -3.46 0.01 -4.22
C PHE A 58 -3.02 1.43 -4.56
N ILE A 59 -2.84 1.77 -5.83
CA ILE A 59 -2.53 3.14 -6.23
C ILE A 59 -3.70 4.05 -5.87
N SER A 60 -4.92 3.67 -6.26
CA SER A 60 -6.13 4.42 -5.89
C SER A 60 -6.33 4.49 -4.38
N LEU A 61 -6.12 3.38 -3.67
CA LEU A 61 -6.25 3.35 -2.21
C LEU A 61 -5.30 4.33 -1.54
N TRP A 62 -4.05 4.40 -2.01
CA TRP A 62 -3.06 5.33 -1.45
C TRP A 62 -3.35 6.78 -1.83
N GLN A 63 -3.89 7.02 -3.03
CA GLN A 63 -4.34 8.36 -3.42
C GLN A 63 -5.51 8.84 -2.54
N ASP A 64 -6.45 7.95 -2.22
CA ASP A 64 -7.56 8.25 -1.32
C ASP A 64 -7.04 8.53 0.10
N ARG A 65 -6.07 7.76 0.56
CA ARG A 65 -5.42 7.99 1.85
C ARG A 65 -4.70 9.33 1.89
N ARG A 66 -4.02 9.70 0.81
CA ARG A 66 -3.37 11.01 0.71
C ARG A 66 -4.40 12.13 0.87
N ALA A 67 -5.51 12.05 0.16
CA ALA A 67 -6.58 13.05 0.26
C ALA A 67 -7.15 13.12 1.68
N PHE A 68 -7.36 11.97 2.32
CA PHE A 68 -7.84 11.89 3.70
C PHE A 68 -6.87 12.58 4.66
N GLU A 69 -5.57 12.25 4.58
CA GLU A 69 -4.56 12.81 5.49
C GLU A 69 -4.35 14.31 5.27
N LEU A 70 -4.46 14.80 4.03
CA LEU A 70 -4.38 16.23 3.74
C LEU A 70 -5.53 17.01 4.38
N ARG A 71 -6.71 16.40 4.50
CA ARG A 71 -7.86 17.03 5.15
C ARG A 71 -7.81 16.95 6.67
N HIS A 72 -7.35 15.83 7.22
CA HIS A 72 -7.44 15.57 8.66
C HIS A 72 -6.14 15.86 9.41
N ASN A 73 -5.00 15.76 8.75
CA ASN A 73 -3.68 15.97 9.35
C ASN A 73 -2.79 16.86 8.46
N PRO A 74 -3.23 18.09 8.12
CA PRO A 74 -2.51 18.92 7.15
C PRO A 74 -1.12 19.33 7.60
N GLY A 75 -0.82 19.30 8.91
CA GLY A 75 0.48 19.68 9.47
C GLY A 75 1.49 18.55 9.55
N ASP A 76 1.10 17.32 9.25
CA ASP A 76 2.00 16.15 9.32
C ASP A 76 2.77 15.99 8.00
N PHE A 77 3.75 16.85 7.80
CA PHE A 77 4.54 16.87 6.56
C PHE A 77 5.33 15.58 6.34
N VAL A 78 5.82 14.96 7.40
CA VAL A 78 6.59 13.70 7.29
C VAL A 78 5.70 12.60 6.74
N LEU A 79 4.48 12.47 7.25
CA LEU A 79 3.53 11.47 6.77
C LEU A 79 3.15 11.75 5.30
N HIS A 80 2.89 13.00 4.95
CA HIS A 80 2.56 13.39 3.57
C HIS A 80 3.68 13.03 2.60
N GLN A 81 4.93 13.30 2.95
CA GLN A 81 6.09 12.94 2.13
C GLN A 81 6.20 11.44 1.93
N ARG A 82 5.98 10.66 2.99
CA ARG A 82 6.02 9.19 2.91
C ARG A 82 4.92 8.65 2.00
N ILE A 83 3.71 9.16 2.11
CA ILE A 83 2.58 8.73 1.27
C ILE A 83 2.86 9.07 -0.20
N GLU A 84 3.32 10.27 -0.50
CA GLU A 84 3.65 10.67 -1.88
C GLU A 84 4.76 9.82 -2.47
N ARG A 85 5.78 9.48 -1.67
CA ARG A 85 6.85 8.59 -2.09
C ARG A 85 6.33 7.20 -2.44
N ILE A 86 5.47 6.64 -1.59
CA ILE A 86 4.85 5.34 -1.81
C ILE A 86 4.05 5.35 -3.11
N ILE A 87 3.22 6.37 -3.33
CA ILE A 87 2.43 6.49 -4.56
C ILE A 87 3.33 6.55 -5.79
N SER A 88 4.37 7.37 -5.75
CA SER A 88 5.32 7.50 -6.87
C SER A 88 6.01 6.20 -7.19
N VAL A 89 6.45 5.46 -6.18
CA VAL A 89 7.13 4.17 -6.34
C VAL A 89 6.15 3.11 -6.87
N LEU A 90 4.91 3.08 -6.39
CA LEU A 90 3.90 2.15 -6.89
C LEU A 90 3.58 2.41 -8.36
N ILE A 91 3.46 3.67 -8.75
CA ILE A 91 3.22 4.04 -10.16
C ILE A 91 4.40 3.59 -11.03
N ALA A 92 5.63 3.85 -10.59
CA ALA A 92 6.82 3.46 -11.32
C ALA A 92 6.94 1.94 -11.46
N ALA A 93 6.68 1.20 -10.38
CA ALA A 93 6.70 -0.25 -10.39
C ALA A 93 5.63 -0.83 -11.32
N SER A 94 4.43 -0.27 -11.30
CA SER A 94 3.33 -0.68 -12.17
C SER A 94 3.66 -0.43 -13.64
N SER A 95 4.23 0.73 -13.97
CA SER A 95 4.62 1.06 -15.33
C SER A 95 5.72 0.13 -15.84
N SER A 96 6.75 -0.15 -15.03
CA SER A 96 7.83 -1.08 -15.36
C SER A 96 7.29 -2.49 -15.60
N PHE A 97 6.41 -2.95 -14.74
CA PHE A 97 5.79 -4.27 -14.87
C PHE A 97 4.95 -4.36 -16.15
N SER A 98 4.16 -3.33 -16.45
CA SER A 98 3.35 -3.27 -17.66
C SER A 98 4.20 -3.28 -18.92
N ALA A 99 5.32 -2.55 -18.92
CA ALA A 99 6.26 -2.53 -20.05
C ALA A 99 6.88 -3.90 -20.28
N VAL A 100 7.28 -4.60 -19.22
CA VAL A 100 7.83 -5.96 -19.33
C VAL A 100 6.76 -6.92 -19.86
N SER A 101 5.54 -6.84 -19.37
CA SER A 101 4.42 -7.67 -19.84
C SER A 101 4.10 -7.42 -21.30
N ALA A 102 4.15 -6.16 -21.74
CA ALA A 102 3.90 -5.80 -23.15
C ALA A 102 5.00 -6.30 -24.08
N ALA A 103 6.24 -6.42 -23.60
CA ALA A 103 7.38 -6.92 -24.36
C ALA A 103 7.40 -8.45 -24.46
N ALA A 104 6.74 -9.12 -23.56
CA ALA A 104 6.66 -10.57 -23.54
C ALA A 104 5.57 -11.11 -24.46
#